data_65a2cf6ed443a906ba0711ac1079c679
#
_entry.id   65a2cf6ed443a906ba0711ac1079c679
#
_cell.length_a   1.000
_cell.length_b   1.000
_cell.length_c   1.000
_cell.angle_alpha   90.00
_cell.angle_beta   90.00
_cell.angle_gamma   90.00
#
_symmetry.space_group_name_H-M   'P 1'
#
loop_
_entity.id
_entity.type
_entity.pdbx_description
1 polymer ?
#
loop_
_entity_poly.entity_id
_entity_poly.type
_entity_poly.pdbx_seq_one_letter_code
_entity_poly.pdbx_strand_id
1 'polypeptide(L)'
;MGDLLKRVFSLDVRSIALLRIAAAAVLLWDTCDRIRHLADHYFADSAIPFKIAEEYYKFAPTWSLHLLSESNTYQTSLFILQAIAACFLLVGYHSRIAAGICWILFASVLARVPPLLTGGDMLLCSLLFFLTLLPCSQCLSVHSKFKAPAGSVYSFATAALLLQFVVMYTVTGLMKLNSEWVDGTALMIILSDTGLAKPIGLWLTNFPAILMALTWGALLLELVAQVLLLSPYKTNQIRTVGVISYIGLHVGIFITMEVLVFSIISIAGLLSFIPSSWWNYKPLSILTTAKSNDGDSTKSDTSTSALPVPTTFPKISNAIAAWGLFVFLTVAAASLYTYTTNIYISNKIAVVAHQFRFDQRWEMFTQPYGLCYRFVAEVRTADGRFVDILRSSEERSDREAVPLDTIKFKSSRWLLLYRQMVSSQYYQQRIPTAKHLLKYNPAVGMPTVEEINGKELRLSVWVGSPEDRAAKGPAMMTYFDFRASGNYYFGEPHGHWVQRDDQGRIEASGKYDQGLREGKWTNYHPNGQTASSGYYSGGLEHGDWTTWDADGLRSAHGPFK
;
A
#
# COMPACT_ATOMS: atom_id res chain seq x y z
N MET A 1 -22.56 -12.44 -32.20
CA MET A 1 -22.19 -11.82 -30.90
C MET A 1 -21.47 -12.81 -29.99
N GLY A 2 -21.93 -14.06 -29.81
CA GLY A 2 -21.26 -15.06 -28.94
C GLY A 2 -19.81 -15.39 -29.32
N ASP A 3 -19.51 -15.55 -30.60
CA ASP A 3 -18.15 -15.88 -31.06
C ASP A 3 -17.16 -14.72 -30.88
N LEU A 4 -17.65 -13.48 -31.01
CA LEU A 4 -16.87 -12.28 -30.74
C LEU A 4 -16.46 -12.20 -29.27
N LEU A 5 -17.43 -12.37 -28.36
CA LEU A 5 -17.17 -12.38 -26.91
C LEU A 5 -16.23 -13.52 -26.51
N LYS A 6 -16.41 -14.72 -27.07
CA LYS A 6 -15.46 -15.83 -26.85
C LYS A 6 -14.05 -15.47 -27.30
N ARG A 7 -13.89 -14.84 -28.47
CA ARG A 7 -12.57 -14.41 -28.99
C ARG A 7 -11.90 -13.40 -28.06
N VAL A 8 -12.65 -12.41 -27.57
CA VAL A 8 -12.11 -11.33 -26.74
C VAL A 8 -11.82 -11.81 -25.31
N PHE A 9 -12.71 -12.59 -24.70
CA PHE A 9 -12.63 -12.91 -23.28
C PHE A 9 -12.11 -14.32 -22.96
N SER A 10 -11.71 -15.12 -23.99
CA SER A 10 -11.01 -16.37 -23.73
C SER A 10 -9.57 -16.15 -23.31
N LEU A 11 -9.11 -16.93 -22.34
CA LEU A 11 -7.73 -16.98 -21.90
C LEU A 11 -7.15 -18.39 -22.10
N ASP A 12 -5.87 -18.47 -22.44
CA ASP A 12 -5.16 -19.76 -22.54
C ASP A 12 -4.95 -20.36 -21.15
N VAL A 13 -5.22 -21.64 -20.97
CA VAL A 13 -5.09 -22.33 -19.67
C VAL A 13 -3.65 -22.32 -19.15
N ARG A 14 -2.66 -22.30 -20.05
CA ARG A 14 -1.23 -22.21 -19.71
C ARG A 14 -0.91 -20.81 -19.15
N SER A 15 -1.50 -19.77 -19.73
CA SER A 15 -1.37 -18.38 -19.28
C SER A 15 -2.03 -18.18 -17.91
N ILE A 16 -3.18 -18.84 -17.66
CA ILE A 16 -3.81 -18.88 -16.33
C ILE A 16 -2.90 -19.60 -15.31
N ALA A 17 -2.24 -20.68 -15.73
CA ALA A 17 -1.28 -21.38 -14.85
C ALA A 17 -0.06 -20.51 -14.53
N LEU A 18 0.45 -19.70 -15.47
CA LEU A 18 1.51 -18.72 -15.19
C LEU A 18 1.06 -17.68 -14.17
N LEU A 19 -0.16 -17.15 -14.30
CA LEU A 19 -0.72 -16.24 -13.29
C LEU A 19 -0.72 -16.90 -11.91
N ARG A 20 -1.20 -18.15 -11.79
CA ARG A 20 -1.19 -18.88 -10.53
C ARG A 20 0.21 -18.98 -9.92
N ILE A 21 1.19 -19.42 -10.73
CA ILE A 21 2.58 -19.59 -10.29
C ILE A 21 3.16 -18.25 -9.84
N ALA A 22 3.01 -17.21 -10.65
CA ALA A 22 3.56 -15.89 -10.36
C ALA A 22 2.89 -15.24 -9.14
N ALA A 23 1.56 -15.28 -9.03
CA ALA A 23 0.85 -14.76 -7.88
C ALA A 23 1.20 -15.51 -6.58
N ALA A 24 1.33 -16.85 -6.64
CA ALA A 24 1.76 -17.64 -5.50
C ALA A 24 3.19 -17.33 -5.06
N ALA A 25 4.11 -17.15 -6.01
CA ALA A 25 5.51 -16.80 -5.74
C ALA A 25 5.61 -15.39 -5.11
N VAL A 26 4.86 -14.41 -5.63
CA VAL A 26 4.80 -13.06 -5.05
C VAL A 26 4.20 -13.09 -3.65
N LEU A 27 3.09 -13.82 -3.44
CA LEU A 27 2.48 -13.97 -2.12
C LEU A 27 3.44 -14.62 -1.12
N LEU A 28 4.14 -15.68 -1.54
CA LEU A 28 5.10 -16.36 -0.67
C LEU A 28 6.27 -15.44 -0.30
N TRP A 29 6.81 -14.71 -1.27
CA TRP A 29 7.86 -13.73 -1.03
C TRP A 29 7.39 -12.62 -0.08
N ASP A 30 6.21 -12.03 -0.32
CA ASP A 30 5.61 -11.02 0.55
C ASP A 30 5.35 -11.55 1.97
N THR A 31 4.84 -12.79 2.07
CA THR A 31 4.60 -13.45 3.36
C THR A 31 5.90 -13.66 4.12
N CYS A 32 6.96 -14.12 3.46
CA CYS A 32 8.29 -14.28 4.07
C CYS A 32 8.88 -12.95 4.53
N ASP A 33 8.69 -11.87 3.76
CA ASP A 33 9.10 -10.53 4.15
C ASP A 33 8.35 -10.06 5.40
N ARG A 34 7.03 -10.26 5.46
CA ARG A 34 6.20 -9.94 6.64
C ARG A 34 6.59 -10.77 7.87
N ILE A 35 6.92 -12.05 7.69
CA ILE A 35 7.38 -12.92 8.79
C ILE A 35 8.67 -12.38 9.42
N ARG A 36 9.62 -11.86 8.62
CA ARG A 36 10.85 -11.24 9.13
C ARG A 36 10.58 -9.99 9.97
N HIS A 37 9.44 -9.34 9.76
CA HIS A 37 9.04 -8.07 10.38
C HIS A 37 7.80 -8.20 11.28
N LEU A 38 7.52 -9.42 11.82
CA LEU A 38 6.37 -9.64 12.71
C LEU A 38 6.40 -8.76 13.95
N ALA A 39 7.57 -8.66 14.59
CA ALA A 39 7.74 -7.83 15.77
C ALA A 39 7.60 -6.33 15.45
N ASP A 40 7.95 -5.93 14.24
CA ASP A 40 7.88 -4.53 13.82
C ASP A 40 6.42 -4.07 13.59
N HIS A 41 5.56 -4.92 13.01
CA HIS A 41 4.27 -4.46 12.49
C HIS A 41 3.03 -5.23 12.98
N TYR A 42 3.19 -6.46 13.52
CA TYR A 42 2.04 -7.36 13.75
C TYR A 42 1.86 -7.79 15.20
N PHE A 43 2.89 -7.76 16.03
CA PHE A 43 2.82 -8.15 17.42
C PHE A 43 2.10 -7.11 18.28
N ALA A 44 1.71 -7.49 19.50
CA ALA A 44 0.92 -6.64 20.39
C ALA A 44 1.59 -5.30 20.70
N ASP A 45 2.93 -5.29 20.83
CA ASP A 45 3.76 -4.10 21.13
C ASP A 45 4.51 -3.55 19.89
N SER A 46 4.04 -3.88 18.69
CA SER A 46 4.60 -3.41 17.42
C SER A 46 4.34 -1.91 17.18
N ALA A 47 4.93 -1.38 16.09
CA ALA A 47 4.62 -0.03 15.62
C ALA A 47 3.14 0.15 15.25
N ILE A 48 2.41 -0.96 14.94
CA ILE A 48 0.96 -0.97 14.69
C ILE A 48 0.30 -1.92 15.70
N PRO A 49 0.11 -1.50 16.97
CA PRO A 49 -0.45 -2.34 18.02
C PRO A 49 -1.85 -2.86 17.68
N PHE A 50 -2.20 -4.02 18.25
CA PHE A 50 -3.50 -4.66 18.05
C PHE A 50 -4.67 -3.72 18.32
N LYS A 51 -4.66 -3.01 19.45
CA LYS A 51 -5.73 -2.10 19.87
C LYS A 51 -5.97 -0.97 18.87
N ILE A 52 -4.91 -0.41 18.27
CA ILE A 52 -5.06 0.65 17.28
C ILE A 52 -5.60 0.09 15.97
N ALA A 53 -5.16 -1.09 15.55
CA ALA A 53 -5.75 -1.76 14.39
C ALA A 53 -7.25 -2.04 14.60
N GLU A 54 -7.67 -2.44 15.80
CA GLU A 54 -9.08 -2.62 16.16
C GLU A 54 -9.86 -1.30 16.10
N GLU A 55 -9.28 -0.19 16.54
CA GLU A 55 -9.93 1.13 16.50
C GLU A 55 -10.25 1.61 15.10
N TYR A 56 -9.42 1.33 14.09
CA TYR A 56 -9.72 1.68 12.70
C TYR A 56 -11.05 1.12 12.21
N TYR A 57 -11.50 0.00 12.76
CA TYR A 57 -12.69 -0.71 12.30
C TYR A 57 -13.96 -0.42 13.10
N LYS A 58 -13.87 0.39 14.15
CA LYS A 58 -15.07 0.90 14.84
C LYS A 58 -15.93 1.76 13.89
N PHE A 59 -15.29 2.43 12.94
CA PHE A 59 -15.95 3.34 11.98
C PHE A 59 -16.16 2.74 10.59
N ALA A 60 -15.36 1.77 10.19
CA ALA A 60 -15.43 1.06 8.92
C ALA A 60 -15.38 -0.44 9.18
N PRO A 61 -16.52 -1.09 9.51
CA PRO A 61 -16.54 -2.50 9.87
C PRO A 61 -15.90 -3.37 8.81
N THR A 62 -14.94 -4.18 9.19
CA THR A 62 -14.31 -5.18 8.34
C THR A 62 -14.04 -6.45 9.16
N TRP A 63 -13.75 -7.54 8.47
CA TRP A 63 -13.35 -8.78 9.10
C TRP A 63 -11.85 -9.00 8.95
N SER A 64 -11.25 -9.61 9.96
CA SER A 64 -9.87 -10.08 9.89
C SER A 64 -9.65 -11.20 10.90
N LEU A 65 -9.07 -12.30 10.45
CA LEU A 65 -8.61 -13.36 11.34
C LEU A 65 -7.48 -12.86 12.26
N HIS A 66 -6.65 -11.92 11.77
CA HIS A 66 -5.59 -11.29 12.55
C HIS A 66 -6.12 -10.40 13.68
N LEU A 67 -7.41 -10.06 13.71
CA LEU A 67 -8.06 -9.29 14.79
C LEU A 67 -8.79 -10.16 15.80
N LEU A 68 -8.71 -11.50 15.70
CA LEU A 68 -9.34 -12.41 16.68
C LEU A 68 -8.49 -12.60 17.93
N SER A 69 -7.18 -12.34 17.88
CA SER A 69 -6.28 -12.49 19.03
C SER A 69 -5.04 -11.60 18.88
N GLU A 70 -4.64 -10.97 19.98
CA GLU A 70 -3.38 -10.20 20.06
C GLU A 70 -2.14 -11.09 20.30
N SER A 71 -2.32 -12.39 20.51
CA SER A 71 -1.22 -13.32 20.80
C SER A 71 -0.20 -13.37 19.67
N ASN A 72 1.07 -13.15 19.99
CA ASN A 72 2.17 -13.22 19.03
C ASN A 72 2.28 -14.59 18.35
N THR A 73 2.03 -15.68 19.11
CA THR A 73 2.01 -17.05 18.58
C THR A 73 0.87 -17.23 17.58
N TYR A 74 -0.32 -16.68 17.87
CA TYR A 74 -1.46 -16.72 16.98
C TYR A 74 -1.16 -15.96 15.67
N GLN A 75 -0.61 -14.75 15.76
CA GLN A 75 -0.22 -13.96 14.60
C GLN A 75 0.77 -14.73 13.72
N THR A 76 1.83 -15.28 14.32
CA THR A 76 2.84 -16.07 13.63
C THR A 76 2.24 -17.29 12.93
N SER A 77 1.31 -18.01 13.60
CA SER A 77 0.69 -19.21 13.04
C SER A 77 -0.14 -18.91 11.78
N LEU A 78 -0.84 -17.77 11.72
CA LEU A 78 -1.58 -17.36 10.53
C LEU A 78 -0.65 -17.08 9.34
N PHE A 79 0.50 -16.45 9.55
CA PHE A 79 1.50 -16.23 8.49
C PHE A 79 2.13 -17.54 8.03
N ILE A 80 2.42 -18.48 8.92
CA ILE A 80 2.89 -19.82 8.55
C ILE A 80 1.84 -20.55 7.70
N LEU A 81 0.57 -20.51 8.11
CA LEU A 81 -0.53 -21.09 7.34
C LEU A 81 -0.65 -20.47 5.94
N GLN A 82 -0.50 -19.15 5.84
CA GLN A 82 -0.49 -18.44 4.55
C GLN A 82 0.67 -18.90 3.67
N ALA A 83 1.88 -19.06 4.22
CA ALA A 83 3.04 -19.56 3.48
C ALA A 83 2.82 -20.99 2.97
N ILE A 84 2.27 -21.88 3.80
CA ILE A 84 1.92 -23.25 3.40
C ILE A 84 0.87 -23.24 2.27
N ALA A 85 -0.19 -22.44 2.41
CA ALA A 85 -1.22 -22.32 1.38
C ALA A 85 -0.65 -21.77 0.06
N ALA A 86 0.27 -20.79 0.14
CA ALA A 86 0.97 -20.26 -1.03
C ALA A 86 1.86 -21.32 -1.71
N CYS A 87 2.53 -22.20 -0.96
CA CYS A 87 3.26 -23.33 -1.51
C CYS A 87 2.33 -24.31 -2.25
N PHE A 88 1.17 -24.63 -1.68
CA PHE A 88 0.18 -25.48 -2.37
C PHE A 88 -0.34 -24.84 -3.64
N LEU A 89 -0.60 -23.52 -3.61
CA LEU A 89 -0.99 -22.76 -4.79
C LEU A 89 0.12 -22.76 -5.84
N LEU A 90 1.38 -22.58 -5.45
CA LEU A 90 2.54 -22.56 -6.33
C LEU A 90 2.70 -23.87 -7.09
N VAL A 91 2.68 -25.02 -6.41
CA VAL A 91 2.80 -26.33 -7.05
C VAL A 91 1.52 -26.81 -7.72
N GLY A 92 0.40 -26.11 -7.49
CA GLY A 92 -0.88 -26.41 -8.11
C GLY A 92 -1.63 -27.58 -7.48
N TYR A 93 -1.43 -27.83 -6.18
CA TYR A 93 -2.18 -28.83 -5.42
C TYR A 93 -3.49 -28.22 -4.94
N HIS A 94 -4.63 -28.81 -5.32
CA HIS A 94 -5.98 -28.27 -5.05
C HIS A 94 -6.07 -26.74 -5.27
N SER A 95 -5.54 -26.24 -6.37
CA SER A 95 -5.23 -24.82 -6.62
C SER A 95 -6.36 -23.85 -6.30
N ARG A 96 -7.64 -24.21 -6.57
CA ARG A 96 -8.78 -23.32 -6.31
C ARG A 96 -9.03 -23.15 -4.80
N ILE A 97 -8.90 -24.24 -4.03
CA ILE A 97 -9.02 -24.22 -2.57
C ILE A 97 -7.83 -23.46 -1.97
N ALA A 98 -6.61 -23.78 -2.44
CA ALA A 98 -5.41 -23.08 -2.00
C ALA A 98 -5.49 -21.55 -2.29
N ALA A 99 -5.99 -21.16 -3.47
CA ALA A 99 -6.23 -19.75 -3.81
C ALA A 99 -7.23 -19.09 -2.86
N GLY A 100 -8.32 -19.78 -2.52
CA GLY A 100 -9.32 -19.30 -1.56
C GLY A 100 -8.76 -19.07 -0.16
N ILE A 101 -7.96 -20.03 0.33
CA ILE A 101 -7.28 -19.90 1.63
C ILE A 101 -6.27 -18.74 1.59
N CYS A 102 -5.46 -18.64 0.53
CA CYS A 102 -4.54 -17.53 0.34
C CYS A 102 -5.27 -16.18 0.32
N TRP A 103 -6.39 -16.08 -0.41
CA TRP A 103 -7.20 -14.87 -0.47
C TRP A 103 -7.75 -14.47 0.88
N ILE A 104 -8.35 -15.39 1.64
CA ILE A 104 -8.92 -15.12 2.97
C ILE A 104 -7.82 -14.64 3.94
N LEU A 105 -6.70 -15.37 4.00
CA LEU A 105 -5.59 -15.02 4.89
C LEU A 105 -4.96 -13.67 4.50
N PHE A 106 -4.74 -13.44 3.20
CA PHE A 106 -4.14 -12.21 2.73
C PHE A 106 -5.07 -11.01 2.92
N ALA A 107 -6.37 -11.12 2.61
CA ALA A 107 -7.36 -10.08 2.91
C ALA A 107 -7.41 -9.74 4.41
N SER A 108 -7.23 -10.75 5.26
CA SER A 108 -7.12 -10.59 6.71
C SER A 108 -5.86 -9.82 7.13
N VAL A 109 -4.69 -10.11 6.51
CA VAL A 109 -3.45 -9.35 6.73
C VAL A 109 -3.64 -7.88 6.34
N LEU A 110 -4.26 -7.61 5.19
CA LEU A 110 -4.49 -6.24 4.73
C LEU A 110 -5.39 -5.45 5.70
N ALA A 111 -6.36 -6.12 6.30
CA ALA A 111 -7.18 -5.54 7.35
C ALA A 111 -6.39 -5.23 8.64
N ARG A 112 -5.39 -6.04 9.00
CA ARG A 112 -4.63 -5.87 10.24
C ARG A 112 -3.76 -4.61 10.23
N VAL A 113 -3.25 -4.20 9.07
CA VAL A 113 -2.26 -3.13 8.94
C VAL A 113 -2.61 -2.13 7.83
N PRO A 114 -3.72 -1.36 7.94
CA PRO A 114 -4.15 -0.42 6.90
C PRO A 114 -3.06 0.59 6.48
N PRO A 115 -2.19 1.10 7.37
CA PRO A 115 -1.13 2.03 6.97
C PRO A 115 -0.06 1.42 6.06
N LEU A 116 0.01 0.09 5.96
CA LEU A 116 0.98 -0.62 5.11
C LEU A 116 0.38 -1.11 3.78
N LEU A 117 -0.83 -0.69 3.45
CA LEU A 117 -1.50 -1.06 2.21
C LEU A 117 -0.89 -0.36 0.99
N THR A 118 -0.69 -1.13 -0.07
CA THR A 118 -0.28 -0.63 -1.38
C THR A 118 -1.27 -1.05 -2.46
N GLY A 119 -1.25 -0.36 -3.61
CA GLY A 119 -2.01 -0.79 -4.78
C GLY A 119 -1.65 -2.21 -5.23
N GLY A 120 -0.40 -2.63 -5.03
CA GLY A 120 0.06 -4.00 -5.31
C GLY A 120 -0.58 -5.04 -4.40
N ASP A 121 -0.72 -4.75 -3.11
CA ASP A 121 -1.41 -5.64 -2.16
C ASP A 121 -2.88 -5.84 -2.57
N MET A 122 -3.57 -4.76 -2.94
CA MET A 122 -4.97 -4.81 -3.37
C MET A 122 -5.13 -5.59 -4.68
N LEU A 123 -4.21 -5.39 -5.64
CA LEU A 123 -4.23 -6.14 -6.89
C LEU A 123 -3.96 -7.63 -6.65
N LEU A 124 -2.95 -7.99 -5.84
CA LEU A 124 -2.68 -9.38 -5.49
C LEU A 124 -3.90 -10.05 -4.83
N CYS A 125 -4.55 -9.36 -3.89
CA CYS A 125 -5.75 -9.86 -3.21
C CYS A 125 -6.87 -10.18 -4.22
N SER A 126 -7.14 -9.30 -5.18
CA SER A 126 -8.16 -9.53 -6.21
C SER A 126 -7.79 -10.65 -7.19
N LEU A 127 -6.50 -10.77 -7.56
CA LEU A 127 -6.03 -11.86 -8.41
C LEU A 127 -6.18 -13.21 -7.72
N LEU A 128 -5.89 -13.31 -6.42
CA LEU A 128 -6.12 -14.51 -5.62
C LEU A 128 -7.61 -14.88 -5.60
N PHE A 129 -8.51 -13.90 -5.46
CA PHE A 129 -9.95 -14.14 -5.55
C PHE A 129 -10.34 -14.74 -6.90
N PHE A 130 -9.92 -14.15 -8.03
CA PHE A 130 -10.25 -14.68 -9.35
C PHE A 130 -9.64 -16.06 -9.60
N LEU A 131 -8.46 -16.37 -9.07
CA LEU A 131 -7.87 -17.70 -9.15
C LEU A 131 -8.72 -18.78 -8.48
N THR A 132 -9.56 -18.45 -7.48
CA THR A 132 -10.53 -19.40 -6.89
C THR A 132 -11.58 -19.86 -7.89
N LEU A 133 -11.89 -18.99 -8.86
CA LEU A 133 -12.97 -19.19 -9.84
C LEU A 133 -12.44 -19.77 -11.16
N LEU A 134 -11.12 -19.69 -11.44
CA LEU A 134 -10.48 -20.12 -12.67
C LEU A 134 -9.97 -21.56 -12.57
N PRO A 135 -9.87 -22.32 -13.69
CA PRO A 135 -9.35 -23.68 -13.72
C PRO A 135 -7.82 -23.70 -13.72
N CYS A 136 -7.20 -23.10 -12.73
CA CYS A 136 -5.75 -22.83 -12.68
C CYS A 136 -4.89 -24.07 -12.38
N SER A 137 -5.49 -25.26 -12.15
CA SER A 137 -4.77 -26.53 -11.93
C SER A 137 -4.63 -27.40 -13.19
N GLN A 138 -5.17 -26.98 -14.32
CA GLN A 138 -5.17 -27.80 -15.55
C GLN A 138 -3.80 -27.88 -16.22
N CYS A 139 -2.92 -26.91 -15.97
CA CYS A 139 -1.59 -26.85 -16.55
C CYS A 139 -0.55 -26.62 -15.45
N LEU A 140 0.67 -27.12 -15.68
CA LEU A 140 1.87 -26.86 -14.87
C LEU A 140 1.60 -27.05 -13.35
N SER A 141 0.90 -28.14 -13.00
CA SER A 141 0.49 -28.44 -11.63
C SER A 141 0.76 -29.91 -11.29
N VAL A 142 0.78 -30.24 -10.01
CA VAL A 142 0.81 -31.63 -9.53
C VAL A 142 -0.37 -32.42 -10.12
N HIS A 143 -1.55 -31.81 -10.21
CA HIS A 143 -2.74 -32.44 -10.77
C HIS A 143 -2.58 -32.80 -12.26
N SER A 144 -1.96 -31.93 -13.05
CA SER A 144 -1.68 -32.19 -14.47
C SER A 144 -0.36 -32.95 -14.70
N LYS A 145 0.30 -33.46 -13.65
CA LYS A 145 1.66 -34.03 -13.69
C LYS A 145 2.64 -33.08 -14.41
N PHE A 146 2.49 -31.77 -14.14
CA PHE A 146 3.24 -30.67 -14.76
C PHE A 146 3.15 -30.58 -16.30
N LYS A 147 2.22 -31.29 -16.92
CA LYS A 147 1.94 -31.11 -18.35
C LYS A 147 1.28 -29.77 -18.62
N ALA A 148 1.46 -29.26 -19.82
CA ALA A 148 0.89 -27.99 -20.28
C ALA A 148 0.06 -28.16 -21.57
N PRO A 149 -1.08 -28.89 -21.51
CA PRO A 149 -1.94 -29.09 -22.67
C PRO A 149 -2.48 -27.75 -23.17
N ALA A 150 -2.60 -27.63 -24.50
CA ALA A 150 -3.22 -26.48 -25.13
C ALA A 150 -4.72 -26.45 -24.83
N GLY A 151 -5.25 -25.27 -24.59
CA GLY A 151 -6.67 -25.11 -24.37
C GLY A 151 -7.00 -23.65 -24.03
N SER A 152 -8.27 -23.26 -24.21
CA SER A 152 -8.74 -21.94 -23.85
C SER A 152 -10.01 -22.03 -23.00
N VAL A 153 -10.18 -21.07 -22.11
CA VAL A 153 -11.30 -20.97 -21.19
C VAL A 153 -12.02 -19.66 -21.45
N TYR A 154 -13.34 -19.76 -21.60
CA TYR A 154 -14.25 -18.63 -21.66
C TYR A 154 -15.26 -18.74 -20.51
N SER A 155 -15.29 -17.73 -19.63
CA SER A 155 -16.18 -17.66 -18.48
C SER A 155 -16.34 -16.20 -18.02
N PHE A 156 -17.29 -15.95 -17.14
CA PHE A 156 -17.37 -14.64 -16.48
C PHE A 156 -16.10 -14.34 -15.67
N ALA A 157 -15.42 -15.33 -15.10
CA ALA A 157 -14.18 -15.12 -14.36
C ALA A 157 -13.02 -14.65 -15.27
N THR A 158 -12.91 -15.20 -16.51
CA THR A 158 -11.92 -14.74 -17.48
C THR A 158 -12.23 -13.32 -17.97
N ALA A 159 -13.51 -13.02 -18.19
CA ALA A 159 -13.94 -11.68 -18.56
C ALA A 159 -13.68 -10.67 -17.44
N ALA A 160 -14.02 -11.01 -16.19
CA ALA A 160 -13.82 -10.16 -15.03
C ALA A 160 -12.34 -9.87 -14.78
N LEU A 161 -11.47 -10.88 -14.87
CA LEU A 161 -10.04 -10.71 -14.73
C LEU A 161 -9.48 -9.74 -15.78
N LEU A 162 -9.87 -9.88 -17.05
CA LEU A 162 -9.41 -9.02 -18.13
C LEU A 162 -9.94 -7.59 -17.98
N LEU A 163 -11.23 -7.45 -17.67
CA LEU A 163 -11.87 -6.14 -17.47
C LEU A 163 -11.30 -5.39 -16.26
N GLN A 164 -10.90 -6.08 -15.21
CA GLN A 164 -10.22 -5.45 -14.07
C GLN A 164 -8.98 -4.68 -14.50
N PHE A 165 -8.12 -5.27 -15.34
CA PHE A 165 -6.93 -4.58 -15.83
C PHE A 165 -7.26 -3.43 -16.78
N VAL A 166 -8.23 -3.63 -17.67
CA VAL A 166 -8.69 -2.56 -18.57
C VAL A 166 -9.21 -1.36 -17.78
N VAL A 167 -10.07 -1.61 -16.78
CA VAL A 167 -10.64 -0.54 -15.94
C VAL A 167 -9.55 0.13 -15.10
N MET A 168 -8.65 -0.66 -14.51
CA MET A 168 -7.50 -0.13 -13.76
C MET A 168 -6.70 0.88 -14.60
N TYR A 169 -6.22 0.49 -15.76
CA TYR A 169 -5.44 1.40 -16.62
C TYR A 169 -6.27 2.56 -17.14
N THR A 170 -7.50 2.33 -17.59
CA THR A 170 -8.35 3.40 -18.12
C THR A 170 -8.67 4.44 -17.06
N VAL A 171 -9.06 4.02 -15.85
CA VAL A 171 -9.37 4.94 -14.75
C VAL A 171 -8.14 5.70 -14.32
N THR A 172 -6.98 5.03 -14.17
CA THR A 172 -5.72 5.69 -13.85
C THR A 172 -5.32 6.71 -14.92
N GLY A 173 -5.45 6.35 -16.21
CA GLY A 173 -5.18 7.26 -17.32
C GLY A 173 -6.12 8.48 -17.34
N LEU A 174 -7.42 8.29 -17.07
CA LEU A 174 -8.38 9.40 -16.98
C LEU A 174 -8.09 10.34 -15.80
N MET A 175 -7.69 9.79 -14.64
CA MET A 175 -7.29 10.57 -13.48
C MET A 175 -5.97 11.35 -13.69
N LYS A 176 -5.16 10.94 -14.66
CA LYS A 176 -3.91 11.63 -15.06
C LYS A 176 -4.11 12.73 -16.09
N LEU A 177 -5.35 13.04 -16.49
CA LEU A 177 -5.64 14.16 -17.39
C LEU A 177 -5.61 15.50 -16.63
N ASN A 178 -4.46 15.84 -16.09
CA ASN A 178 -4.16 17.10 -15.41
C ASN A 178 -2.92 17.78 -16.02
N SER A 179 -2.58 18.98 -15.55
CA SER A 179 -1.49 19.80 -16.09
C SER A 179 -0.16 19.05 -16.15
N GLU A 180 0.26 18.42 -15.03
CA GLU A 180 1.58 17.81 -14.90
C GLU A 180 1.78 16.64 -15.88
N TRP A 181 0.74 15.86 -16.15
CA TRP A 181 0.78 14.77 -17.11
C TRP A 181 0.66 15.25 -18.56
N VAL A 182 -0.23 16.22 -18.81
CA VAL A 182 -0.44 16.78 -20.16
C VAL A 182 0.76 17.60 -20.60
N ASP A 183 1.36 18.38 -19.70
CA ASP A 183 2.56 19.18 -19.98
C ASP A 183 3.85 18.33 -20.01
N GLY A 184 3.75 17.03 -19.63
CA GLY A 184 4.86 16.08 -19.68
C GLY A 184 5.86 16.20 -18.53
N THR A 185 5.51 16.91 -17.45
CA THR A 185 6.39 17.16 -16.30
C THR A 185 6.23 16.12 -15.19
N ALA A 186 5.19 15.29 -15.22
CA ALA A 186 4.83 14.39 -14.13
C ALA A 186 5.97 13.46 -13.69
N LEU A 187 6.64 12.77 -14.61
CA LEU A 187 7.75 11.86 -14.25
C LEU A 187 8.96 12.62 -13.69
N MET A 188 9.22 13.84 -14.14
CA MET A 188 10.27 14.67 -13.55
C MET A 188 9.96 14.93 -12.06
N ILE A 189 8.75 15.34 -11.75
CA ILE A 189 8.30 15.60 -10.37
C ILE A 189 8.38 14.32 -9.52
N ILE A 190 7.83 13.19 -10.03
CA ILE A 190 7.81 11.91 -9.31
C ILE A 190 9.23 11.41 -9.02
N LEU A 191 10.13 11.45 -10.00
CA LEU A 191 11.50 10.93 -9.86
C LEU A 191 12.43 11.91 -9.12
N SER A 192 12.00 13.13 -8.88
CA SER A 192 12.70 14.06 -7.98
C SER A 192 12.46 13.75 -6.49
N ASP A 193 11.45 12.93 -6.16
CA ASP A 193 11.23 12.42 -4.80
C ASP A 193 12.26 11.33 -4.48
N THR A 194 13.32 11.69 -3.77
CA THR A 194 14.42 10.78 -3.41
C THR A 194 14.00 9.63 -2.49
N GLY A 195 12.86 9.72 -1.81
CA GLY A 195 12.29 8.62 -1.04
C GLY A 195 11.50 7.62 -1.88
N LEU A 196 11.19 7.95 -3.13
CA LEU A 196 10.49 7.08 -4.07
C LEU A 196 11.40 6.61 -5.21
N ALA A 197 12.25 7.51 -5.73
CA ALA A 197 13.09 7.24 -6.88
C ALA A 197 14.29 6.36 -6.49
N LYS A 198 14.52 5.32 -7.29
CA LYS A 198 15.74 4.52 -7.25
C LYS A 198 16.90 5.25 -7.95
N PRO A 199 18.16 4.82 -7.79
CA PRO A 199 19.30 5.50 -8.40
C PRO A 199 19.17 5.74 -9.92
N ILE A 200 18.59 4.78 -10.66
CA ILE A 200 18.32 4.93 -12.11
C ILE A 200 17.24 5.98 -12.35
N GLY A 201 16.21 6.03 -11.51
CA GLY A 201 15.17 7.06 -11.59
C GLY A 201 15.74 8.46 -11.38
N LEU A 202 16.57 8.63 -10.35
CA LEU A 202 17.27 9.89 -10.06
C LEU A 202 18.23 10.28 -11.20
N TRP A 203 18.96 9.31 -11.77
CA TRP A 203 19.83 9.58 -12.92
C TRP A 203 19.05 10.07 -14.14
N LEU A 204 17.86 9.53 -14.38
CA LEU A 204 16.98 9.96 -15.50
C LEU A 204 16.53 11.42 -15.39
N THR A 205 16.51 12.03 -14.22
CA THR A 205 16.15 13.45 -14.06
C THR A 205 17.11 14.40 -14.78
N ASN A 206 18.29 13.94 -15.14
CA ASN A 206 19.23 14.70 -15.97
C ASN A 206 18.80 14.78 -17.46
N PHE A 207 17.75 14.04 -17.86
CA PHE A 207 17.28 13.96 -19.25
C PHE A 207 15.80 14.35 -19.37
N PRO A 208 15.46 15.65 -19.21
CA PRO A 208 14.06 16.12 -19.18
C PRO A 208 13.24 15.72 -20.41
N ALA A 209 13.83 15.76 -21.61
CA ALA A 209 13.15 15.41 -22.85
C ALA A 209 12.75 13.91 -22.90
N ILE A 210 13.58 13.03 -22.33
CA ILE A 210 13.28 11.60 -22.22
C ILE A 210 12.13 11.40 -21.23
N LEU A 211 12.17 12.05 -20.07
CA LEU A 211 11.10 11.95 -19.07
C LEU A 211 9.78 12.49 -19.60
N MET A 212 9.80 13.59 -20.35
CA MET A 212 8.61 14.14 -21.01
C MET A 212 8.01 13.12 -21.99
N ALA A 213 8.82 12.51 -22.85
CA ALA A 213 8.35 11.50 -23.80
C ALA A 213 7.81 10.25 -23.08
N LEU A 214 8.46 9.79 -22.00
CA LEU A 214 7.99 8.68 -21.16
C LEU A 214 6.70 9.02 -20.43
N THR A 215 6.51 10.27 -19.98
CA THR A 215 5.27 10.75 -19.35
C THR A 215 4.10 10.61 -20.31
N TRP A 216 4.23 11.17 -21.53
CA TRP A 216 3.19 11.05 -22.55
C TRP A 216 2.98 9.62 -23.02
N GLY A 217 4.04 8.83 -23.14
CA GLY A 217 3.96 7.41 -23.49
C GLY A 217 3.17 6.60 -22.47
N ALA A 218 3.41 6.82 -21.17
CA ALA A 218 2.68 6.17 -20.09
C ALA A 218 1.20 6.59 -20.07
N LEU A 219 0.92 7.89 -20.18
CA LEU A 219 -0.44 8.41 -20.23
C LEU A 219 -1.23 7.85 -21.41
N LEU A 220 -0.65 7.89 -22.62
CA LEU A 220 -1.29 7.34 -23.81
C LEU A 220 -1.54 5.84 -23.68
N LEU A 221 -0.56 5.07 -23.18
CA LEU A 221 -0.70 3.64 -23.01
C LEU A 221 -1.86 3.30 -22.06
N GLU A 222 -2.00 4.00 -20.94
CA GLU A 222 -3.11 3.80 -20.00
C GLU A 222 -4.47 4.15 -20.62
N LEU A 223 -4.56 5.22 -21.41
CA LEU A 223 -5.81 5.64 -22.07
C LEU A 223 -6.27 4.68 -23.19
N VAL A 224 -5.35 3.94 -23.83
CA VAL A 224 -5.71 3.01 -24.93
C VAL A 224 -5.84 1.56 -24.47
N ALA A 225 -5.88 1.30 -23.15
CA ALA A 225 -5.92 -0.05 -22.58
C ALA A 225 -7.06 -0.92 -23.16
N GLN A 226 -8.26 -0.32 -23.29
CA GLN A 226 -9.41 -1.01 -23.86
C GLN A 226 -9.19 -1.46 -25.30
N VAL A 227 -8.49 -0.66 -26.10
CA VAL A 227 -8.17 -1.00 -27.49
C VAL A 227 -7.15 -2.14 -27.55
N LEU A 228 -6.09 -2.06 -26.76
CA LEU A 228 -4.99 -3.03 -26.78
C LEU A 228 -5.42 -4.38 -26.19
N LEU A 229 -6.23 -4.42 -25.15
CA LEU A 229 -6.59 -5.66 -24.46
C LEU A 229 -7.91 -6.27 -24.93
N LEU A 230 -8.88 -5.46 -25.43
CA LEU A 230 -10.21 -5.90 -25.82
C LEU A 230 -10.48 -5.88 -27.33
N SER A 231 -9.49 -5.55 -28.18
CA SER A 231 -9.73 -5.48 -29.62
C SER A 231 -10.26 -6.80 -30.18
N PRO A 232 -11.41 -6.80 -30.87
CA PRO A 232 -11.92 -7.97 -31.55
C PRO A 232 -11.21 -8.23 -32.90
N TYR A 233 -10.55 -7.22 -33.44
CA TYR A 233 -9.77 -7.31 -34.68
C TYR A 233 -8.35 -7.75 -34.37
N LYS A 234 -7.86 -8.78 -35.07
CA LYS A 234 -6.51 -9.35 -34.86
C LYS A 234 -6.18 -9.49 -33.35
N THR A 235 -7.12 -10.00 -32.56
CA THR A 235 -7.08 -10.03 -31.10
C THR A 235 -5.73 -10.51 -30.56
N ASN A 236 -5.15 -11.57 -31.10
CA ASN A 236 -3.88 -12.11 -30.62
C ASN A 236 -2.71 -11.14 -30.85
N GLN A 237 -2.64 -10.49 -32.04
CA GLN A 237 -1.55 -9.56 -32.37
C GLN A 237 -1.65 -8.29 -31.54
N ILE A 238 -2.84 -7.67 -31.48
CA ILE A 238 -3.05 -6.42 -30.74
C ILE A 238 -2.85 -6.66 -29.24
N ARG A 239 -3.38 -7.75 -28.70
CA ARG A 239 -3.16 -8.13 -27.29
C ARG A 239 -1.70 -8.42 -26.98
N THR A 240 -0.96 -9.03 -27.93
CA THR A 240 0.50 -9.21 -27.82
C THR A 240 1.21 -7.87 -27.64
N VAL A 241 0.90 -6.87 -28.48
CA VAL A 241 1.45 -5.52 -28.34
C VAL A 241 1.09 -4.93 -26.99
N GLY A 242 -0.18 -5.03 -26.58
CA GLY A 242 -0.64 -4.54 -25.27
C GLY A 242 0.13 -5.17 -24.11
N VAL A 243 0.22 -6.51 -24.07
CA VAL A 243 0.92 -7.23 -23.00
C VAL A 243 2.39 -6.83 -22.92
N ILE A 244 3.10 -6.75 -24.06
CA ILE A 244 4.52 -6.34 -24.11
C ILE A 244 4.66 -4.89 -23.60
N SER A 245 3.81 -3.97 -24.07
CA SER A 245 3.87 -2.57 -23.69
C SER A 245 3.62 -2.36 -22.20
N TYR A 246 2.61 -3.03 -21.62
CA TYR A 246 2.34 -2.93 -20.18
C TYR A 246 3.41 -3.62 -19.32
N ILE A 247 3.96 -4.75 -19.76
CA ILE A 247 5.12 -5.35 -19.08
C ILE A 247 6.28 -4.35 -19.10
N GLY A 248 6.55 -3.72 -20.26
CA GLY A 248 7.58 -2.69 -20.38
C GLY A 248 7.36 -1.51 -19.44
N LEU A 249 6.12 -1.02 -19.33
CA LEU A 249 5.74 0.04 -18.38
C LEU A 249 6.07 -0.37 -16.93
N HIS A 250 5.63 -1.56 -16.50
CA HIS A 250 5.88 -2.02 -15.14
C HIS A 250 7.34 -2.36 -14.86
N VAL A 251 8.10 -2.83 -15.84
CA VAL A 251 9.56 -2.98 -15.73
C VAL A 251 10.20 -1.60 -15.56
N GLY A 252 9.79 -0.60 -16.34
CA GLY A 252 10.26 0.78 -16.18
C GLY A 252 10.00 1.32 -14.77
N ILE A 253 8.79 1.17 -14.27
CA ILE A 253 8.42 1.57 -12.90
C ILE A 253 9.28 0.82 -11.87
N PHE A 254 9.45 -0.49 -12.03
CA PHE A 254 10.21 -1.32 -11.08
C PHE A 254 11.68 -0.92 -10.97
N ILE A 255 12.33 -0.56 -12.06
CA ILE A 255 13.75 -0.17 -12.06
C ILE A 255 13.97 1.28 -11.64
N THR A 256 12.97 2.16 -11.78
CA THR A 256 13.09 3.59 -11.48
C THR A 256 12.51 4.00 -10.14
N MET A 257 11.55 3.24 -9.58
CA MET A 257 10.79 3.61 -8.39
C MET A 257 10.67 2.48 -7.37
N GLU A 258 10.56 2.85 -6.09
CA GLU A 258 10.30 1.92 -4.98
C GLU A 258 8.79 1.83 -4.75
N VAL A 259 8.15 0.88 -5.42
CA VAL A 259 6.69 0.66 -5.38
C VAL A 259 6.30 -0.71 -4.82
N LEU A 260 7.18 -1.31 -4.02
CA LEU A 260 6.98 -2.63 -3.41
C LEU A 260 6.57 -3.69 -4.45
N VAL A 261 5.52 -4.44 -4.15
CA VAL A 261 5.05 -5.55 -4.98
C VAL A 261 4.26 -5.12 -6.23
N PHE A 262 3.91 -3.83 -6.37
CA PHE A 262 2.96 -3.37 -7.39
C PHE A 262 3.38 -3.74 -8.82
N SER A 263 4.60 -3.43 -9.21
CA SER A 263 5.08 -3.73 -10.57
C SER A 263 5.14 -5.22 -10.84
N ILE A 264 5.62 -6.00 -9.87
CA ILE A 264 5.80 -7.45 -10.02
C ILE A 264 4.45 -8.14 -10.16
N ILE A 265 3.46 -7.77 -9.32
CA ILE A 265 2.12 -8.38 -9.38
C ILE A 265 1.34 -7.93 -10.61
N SER A 266 1.55 -6.71 -11.09
CA SER A 266 0.97 -6.25 -12.35
C SER A 266 1.50 -7.08 -13.54
N ILE A 267 2.81 -7.31 -13.58
CA ILE A 267 3.42 -8.21 -14.59
C ILE A 267 2.83 -9.62 -14.45
N ALA A 268 2.74 -10.17 -13.22
CA ALA A 268 2.14 -11.48 -12.98
C ALA A 268 0.71 -11.58 -13.53
N GLY A 269 -0.10 -10.56 -13.31
CA GLY A 269 -1.46 -10.48 -13.85
C GLY A 269 -1.49 -10.44 -15.37
N LEU A 270 -0.61 -9.66 -15.98
CA LEU A 270 -0.49 -9.56 -17.45
C LEU A 270 -0.07 -10.88 -18.13
N LEU A 271 0.65 -11.76 -17.42
CA LEU A 271 1.00 -13.09 -17.95
C LEU A 271 -0.26 -13.92 -18.27
N SER A 272 -1.39 -13.68 -17.60
CA SER A 272 -2.65 -14.37 -17.91
C SER A 272 -3.22 -14.01 -19.27
N PHE A 273 -2.81 -12.88 -19.86
CA PHE A 273 -3.29 -12.39 -21.16
C PHE A 273 -2.39 -12.79 -22.31
N ILE A 274 -1.33 -13.56 -22.08
CA ILE A 274 -0.47 -14.08 -23.14
C ILE A 274 -1.30 -14.93 -24.10
N PRO A 275 -1.39 -14.57 -25.41
CA PRO A 275 -2.16 -15.32 -26.39
C PRO A 275 -1.62 -16.72 -26.63
N SER A 276 -2.50 -17.65 -27.04
CA SER A 276 -2.15 -19.05 -27.33
C SER A 276 -1.04 -19.19 -28.37
N SER A 277 -0.92 -18.23 -29.30
CA SER A 277 0.12 -18.21 -30.33
C SER A 277 1.55 -18.16 -29.77
N TRP A 278 1.75 -17.53 -28.59
CA TRP A 278 3.10 -17.45 -27.99
C TRP A 278 3.63 -18.78 -27.50
N TRP A 279 2.74 -19.69 -27.11
CA TRP A 279 3.13 -21.02 -26.64
C TRP A 279 3.72 -21.92 -27.70
N ASN A 280 3.61 -21.54 -28.99
CA ASN A 280 4.19 -22.21 -30.11
C ASN A 280 5.64 -21.77 -30.42
N TYR A 281 6.10 -20.65 -29.84
CA TYR A 281 7.47 -20.16 -30.02
C TYR A 281 8.42 -20.80 -28.99
N LYS A 282 9.64 -21.14 -29.46
CA LYS A 282 10.76 -21.42 -28.57
C LYS A 282 11.02 -20.17 -27.75
N PRO A 283 11.22 -19.99 -26.51
CA PRO A 283 11.48 -20.98 -25.47
C PRO A 283 10.21 -21.49 -24.74
N LEU A 284 9.03 -20.90 -24.94
CA LEU A 284 7.82 -21.31 -24.21
C LEU A 284 7.38 -22.73 -24.59
N SER A 285 7.66 -23.19 -25.82
CA SER A 285 7.40 -24.56 -26.22
C SER A 285 8.19 -25.60 -25.42
N ILE A 286 9.33 -25.24 -24.83
CA ILE A 286 10.11 -26.12 -23.95
C ILE A 286 9.28 -26.49 -22.69
N LEU A 287 8.47 -25.57 -22.17
CA LEU A 287 7.57 -25.82 -21.04
C LEU A 287 6.41 -26.76 -21.42
N THR A 288 6.12 -26.90 -22.72
CA THR A 288 5.02 -27.73 -23.22
C THR A 288 5.46 -29.11 -23.71
N THR A 289 6.74 -29.27 -24.06
CA THR A 289 7.34 -30.52 -24.47
C THR A 289 7.97 -31.25 -23.28
N ALA A 290 7.16 -31.80 -22.37
CA ALA A 290 7.66 -32.85 -21.48
C ALA A 290 8.04 -34.04 -22.39
N LYS A 291 9.36 -34.36 -22.52
CA LYS A 291 9.86 -35.55 -23.18
C LYS A 291 9.10 -36.77 -22.68
N SER A 292 8.32 -37.40 -23.51
CA SER A 292 7.93 -38.79 -23.32
C SER A 292 9.18 -39.65 -23.45
N ASN A 293 9.87 -39.88 -22.34
CA ASN A 293 10.88 -40.93 -22.24
C ASN A 293 10.16 -42.26 -22.00
N ASP A 294 9.27 -42.64 -22.91
CA ASP A 294 8.80 -44.01 -23.02
C ASP A 294 9.29 -44.54 -24.37
N GLY A 295 10.39 -45.27 -24.28
CA GLY A 295 10.88 -46.09 -25.40
C GLY A 295 9.96 -47.28 -25.64
N ASP A 296 8.77 -47.03 -26.16
CA ASP A 296 7.96 -48.07 -26.75
C ASP A 296 7.39 -47.57 -28.08
N SER A 297 8.11 -47.98 -29.13
CA SER A 297 7.78 -47.76 -30.53
C SER A 297 6.74 -48.78 -30.97
N THR A 298 5.44 -48.54 -30.70
CA THR A 298 4.37 -49.17 -31.46
C THR A 298 3.10 -48.34 -31.47
N LYS A 299 2.74 -47.93 -32.66
CA LYS A 299 1.45 -47.41 -33.14
C LYS A 299 1.10 -45.94 -32.77
N SER A 300 1.18 -45.14 -33.83
CA SER A 300 0.55 -43.84 -34.00
C SER A 300 -0.97 -43.91 -33.84
N ASP A 301 -1.44 -43.77 -32.59
CA ASP A 301 -2.78 -43.30 -32.35
C ASP A 301 -2.69 -41.83 -31.87
N THR A 302 -2.96 -40.93 -32.79
CA THR A 302 -3.11 -39.49 -32.63
C THR A 302 -4.38 -39.14 -31.84
N SER A 303 -4.43 -39.59 -30.60
CA SER A 303 -5.39 -39.10 -29.61
C SER A 303 -4.72 -38.97 -28.26
N THR A 304 -3.79 -38.02 -28.16
CA THR A 304 -3.41 -37.50 -26.84
C THR A 304 -4.66 -36.88 -26.27
N SER A 305 -5.38 -37.62 -25.42
CA SER A 305 -6.53 -37.14 -24.67
C SER A 305 -6.07 -36.01 -23.76
N ALA A 306 -6.05 -34.77 -24.32
CA ALA A 306 -6.05 -33.56 -23.51
C ALA A 306 -7.22 -33.71 -22.54
N LEU A 307 -6.94 -33.59 -21.22
CA LEU A 307 -8.00 -33.54 -20.22
C LEU A 307 -9.02 -32.54 -20.74
N PRO A 308 -10.30 -32.92 -20.86
CA PRO A 308 -11.29 -32.02 -21.42
C PRO A 308 -11.34 -30.77 -20.57
N VAL A 309 -11.00 -29.63 -21.19
CA VAL A 309 -11.20 -28.32 -20.57
C VAL A 309 -12.68 -28.22 -20.26
N PRO A 310 -13.11 -27.99 -19.00
CA PRO A 310 -14.53 -27.90 -18.71
C PRO A 310 -15.16 -26.83 -19.60
N THR A 311 -16.03 -27.25 -20.51
CA THR A 311 -16.74 -26.35 -21.42
C THR A 311 -17.85 -25.57 -20.72
N THR A 312 -18.24 -26.04 -19.53
CA THR A 312 -19.26 -25.41 -18.70
C THR A 312 -18.71 -25.16 -17.30
N PHE A 313 -18.67 -23.87 -16.92
CA PHE A 313 -18.38 -23.48 -15.55
C PHE A 313 -19.63 -23.62 -14.69
N PRO A 314 -19.48 -23.98 -13.40
CA PRO A 314 -20.59 -23.96 -12.47
C PRO A 314 -21.29 -22.59 -12.51
N LYS A 315 -22.62 -22.58 -12.59
CA LYS A 315 -23.42 -21.32 -12.62
C LYS A 315 -23.07 -20.40 -11.44
N ILE A 316 -22.80 -20.99 -10.26
CA ILE A 316 -22.38 -20.28 -9.05
C ILE A 316 -21.06 -19.54 -9.25
N SER A 317 -20.04 -20.17 -9.86
CA SER A 317 -18.74 -19.54 -10.11
C SER A 317 -18.88 -18.32 -11.04
N ASN A 318 -19.71 -18.44 -12.08
CA ASN A 318 -20.01 -17.31 -12.98
C ASN A 318 -20.79 -16.19 -12.29
N ALA A 319 -21.76 -16.52 -11.41
CA ALA A 319 -22.51 -15.53 -10.66
C ALA A 319 -21.59 -14.75 -9.67
N ILE A 320 -20.70 -15.45 -8.96
CA ILE A 320 -19.73 -14.82 -8.05
C ILE A 320 -18.77 -13.91 -8.84
N ALA A 321 -18.28 -14.35 -10.00
CA ALA A 321 -17.39 -13.53 -10.83
C ALA A 321 -18.11 -12.29 -11.38
N ALA A 322 -19.35 -12.42 -11.83
CA ALA A 322 -20.16 -11.29 -12.31
C ALA A 322 -20.46 -10.29 -11.20
N TRP A 323 -20.77 -10.77 -9.99
CA TRP A 323 -20.98 -9.94 -8.82
C TRP A 323 -19.67 -9.19 -8.43
N GLY A 324 -18.53 -9.89 -8.37
CA GLY A 324 -17.25 -9.26 -8.05
C GLY A 324 -16.86 -8.18 -9.07
N LEU A 325 -17.10 -8.44 -10.36
CA LEU A 325 -16.88 -7.45 -11.42
C LEU A 325 -17.83 -6.24 -11.26
N PHE A 326 -19.11 -6.47 -10.96
CA PHE A 326 -20.08 -5.40 -10.74
C PHE A 326 -19.66 -4.49 -9.58
N VAL A 327 -19.28 -5.08 -8.44
CA VAL A 327 -18.78 -4.34 -7.27
C VAL A 327 -17.53 -3.53 -7.64
N PHE A 328 -16.57 -4.15 -8.31
CA PHE A 328 -15.35 -3.48 -8.76
C PHE A 328 -15.62 -2.29 -9.69
N LEU A 329 -16.47 -2.47 -10.71
CA LEU A 329 -16.86 -1.40 -11.65
C LEU A 329 -17.55 -0.23 -10.95
N THR A 330 -18.43 -0.53 -9.99
CA THR A 330 -19.14 0.51 -9.23
C THR A 330 -18.18 1.33 -8.37
N VAL A 331 -17.20 0.68 -7.71
CA VAL A 331 -16.19 1.39 -6.93
C VAL A 331 -15.28 2.22 -7.82
N ALA A 332 -14.84 1.69 -8.96
CA ALA A 332 -14.01 2.41 -9.91
C ALA A 332 -14.71 3.67 -10.45
N ALA A 333 -16.00 3.55 -10.80
CA ALA A 333 -16.83 4.67 -11.24
C ALA A 333 -17.01 5.72 -10.13
N ALA A 334 -17.28 5.29 -8.89
CA ALA A 334 -17.42 6.18 -7.74
C ALA A 334 -16.10 6.91 -7.43
N SER A 335 -14.97 6.22 -7.51
CA SER A 335 -13.63 6.82 -7.31
C SER A 335 -13.33 7.87 -8.37
N LEU A 336 -13.61 7.58 -9.64
CA LEU A 336 -13.42 8.52 -10.74
C LEU A 336 -14.33 9.74 -10.57
N TYR A 337 -15.60 9.55 -10.21
CA TYR A 337 -16.53 10.65 -9.97
C TYR A 337 -16.05 11.53 -8.80
N THR A 338 -15.65 10.94 -7.66
CA THR A 338 -15.12 11.68 -6.52
C THR A 338 -13.88 12.48 -6.89
N TYR A 339 -12.97 11.87 -7.66
CA TYR A 339 -11.75 12.52 -8.13
C TYR A 339 -12.03 13.73 -9.03
N THR A 340 -12.99 13.60 -9.97
CA THR A 340 -13.29 14.68 -10.95
C THR A 340 -14.15 15.81 -10.38
N THR A 341 -14.98 15.53 -9.37
CA THR A 341 -15.95 16.50 -8.83
C THR A 341 -15.63 16.98 -7.42
N ASN A 342 -14.67 16.36 -6.73
CA ASN A 342 -14.41 16.52 -5.29
C ASN A 342 -15.65 16.26 -4.39
N ILE A 343 -16.67 15.57 -4.91
CA ILE A 343 -17.89 15.21 -4.17
C ILE A 343 -17.76 13.75 -3.74
N TYR A 344 -17.70 13.50 -2.44
CA TYR A 344 -17.69 12.16 -1.90
C TYR A 344 -19.08 11.51 -2.01
N ILE A 345 -19.13 10.38 -2.70
CA ILE A 345 -20.34 9.54 -2.73
C ILE A 345 -20.25 8.52 -1.59
N SER A 346 -21.08 8.69 -0.56
CA SER A 346 -21.31 7.63 0.42
C SER A 346 -22.01 6.46 -0.27
N ASN A 347 -21.24 5.40 -0.54
CA ASN A 347 -21.75 4.26 -1.28
C ASN A 347 -21.79 3.02 -0.39
N LYS A 348 -23.01 2.50 -0.13
CA LYS A 348 -23.21 1.23 0.60
C LYS A 348 -22.47 0.06 -0.09
N ILE A 349 -22.30 0.12 -1.42
CA ILE A 349 -21.53 -0.86 -2.18
C ILE A 349 -20.03 -0.77 -1.83
N ALA A 350 -19.52 0.42 -1.52
CA ALA A 350 -18.13 0.57 -1.07
C ALA A 350 -17.87 -0.19 0.25
N VAL A 351 -18.84 -0.23 1.15
CA VAL A 351 -18.75 -1.04 2.38
C VAL A 351 -18.63 -2.52 2.04
N VAL A 352 -19.45 -3.01 1.11
CA VAL A 352 -19.38 -4.40 0.64
C VAL A 352 -18.06 -4.67 -0.08
N ALA A 353 -17.61 -3.75 -0.95
CA ALA A 353 -16.34 -3.86 -1.64
C ALA A 353 -15.17 -3.96 -0.66
N HIS A 354 -15.21 -3.17 0.42
CA HIS A 354 -14.21 -3.20 1.49
C HIS A 354 -14.11 -4.58 2.17
N GLN A 355 -15.22 -5.30 2.34
CA GLN A 355 -15.20 -6.66 2.90
C GLN A 355 -14.44 -7.67 2.01
N PHE A 356 -14.47 -7.46 0.70
CA PHE A 356 -13.81 -8.34 -0.29
C PHE A 356 -12.48 -7.79 -0.82
N ARG A 357 -12.07 -6.61 -0.34
CA ARG A 357 -10.89 -5.88 -0.84
C ARG A 357 -10.99 -5.53 -2.32
N PHE A 358 -12.19 -5.18 -2.76
CA PHE A 358 -12.46 -4.61 -4.09
C PHE A 358 -12.57 -3.09 -4.06
N ASP A 359 -12.36 -2.46 -2.92
CA ASP A 359 -12.34 -1.01 -2.70
C ASP A 359 -11.02 -0.37 -3.18
N GLN A 360 -10.55 -0.82 -4.35
CA GLN A 360 -9.30 -0.39 -4.94
C GLN A 360 -9.39 1.05 -5.43
N ARG A 361 -8.49 1.90 -4.95
CA ARG A 361 -8.30 3.27 -5.45
C ARG A 361 -7.06 3.31 -6.32
N TRP A 362 -7.23 3.74 -7.56
CA TRP A 362 -6.16 3.77 -8.56
C TRP A 362 -5.59 5.18 -8.76
N GLU A 363 -5.47 5.93 -7.67
CA GLU A 363 -4.98 7.32 -7.65
C GLU A 363 -3.44 7.41 -7.63
N MET A 364 -2.73 6.29 -7.79
CA MET A 364 -1.28 6.25 -7.70
C MET A 364 -0.65 7.07 -8.84
N PHE A 365 0.16 8.06 -8.46
CA PHE A 365 0.81 8.98 -9.38
C PHE A 365 -0.14 9.85 -10.23
N THR A 366 -1.42 9.92 -9.90
CA THR A 366 -2.37 10.76 -10.64
C THR A 366 -2.12 12.24 -10.41
N GLN A 367 -1.78 12.62 -9.18
CA GLN A 367 -1.32 13.97 -8.82
C GLN A 367 0.10 13.87 -8.25
N PRO A 368 1.13 14.12 -9.07
CA PRO A 368 2.48 14.16 -8.57
C PRO A 368 2.68 15.43 -7.72
N TYR A 369 2.73 15.23 -6.41
CA TYR A 369 3.08 16.33 -5.50
C TYR A 369 4.59 16.51 -5.53
N GLY A 370 5.04 17.70 -5.88
CA GLY A 370 6.46 18.09 -5.83
C GLY A 370 6.99 18.24 -4.41
N LEU A 371 6.47 17.43 -3.46
CA LEU A 371 6.83 17.49 -2.05
C LEU A 371 7.82 16.37 -1.73
N CYS A 372 9.00 16.78 -1.29
CA CYS A 372 9.99 15.85 -0.73
C CYS A 372 9.72 15.70 0.77
N TYR A 373 9.58 14.46 1.23
CA TYR A 373 9.44 14.13 2.64
C TYR A 373 10.79 13.74 3.24
N ARG A 374 11.12 14.32 4.37
CA ARG A 374 12.31 13.97 5.13
C ARG A 374 11.93 13.63 6.56
N PHE A 375 12.24 12.42 6.98
CA PHE A 375 11.95 11.95 8.33
C PHE A 375 13.18 12.11 9.21
N VAL A 376 12.97 12.61 10.42
CA VAL A 376 13.98 12.77 11.46
C VAL A 376 13.41 12.19 12.75
N ALA A 377 14.10 11.27 13.38
CA ALA A 377 13.75 10.73 14.69
C ALA A 377 14.89 11.04 15.67
N GLU A 378 14.78 12.16 16.39
CA GLU A 378 15.80 12.61 17.33
C GLU A 378 15.50 12.06 18.72
N VAL A 379 16.49 11.43 19.31
CA VAL A 379 16.46 10.97 20.70
C VAL A 379 17.45 11.76 21.52
N ARG A 380 17.08 12.14 22.74
CA ARG A 380 17.99 12.79 23.66
C ARG A 380 18.87 11.76 24.37
N THR A 381 20.17 11.89 24.22
CA THR A 381 21.17 11.06 24.88
C THR A 381 21.36 11.46 26.35
N ALA A 382 22.04 10.62 27.14
CA ALA A 382 22.28 10.86 28.58
C ALA A 382 23.03 12.19 28.88
N ASP A 383 23.86 12.61 27.93
CA ASP A 383 24.60 13.88 27.99
C ASP A 383 23.83 15.10 27.48
N GLY A 384 22.54 14.91 27.13
CA GLY A 384 21.63 15.98 26.74
C GLY A 384 21.62 16.33 25.24
N ARG A 385 22.45 15.66 24.41
CA ARG A 385 22.49 15.87 22.96
C ARG A 385 21.34 15.17 22.27
N PHE A 386 20.91 15.68 21.09
CA PHE A 386 19.95 15.01 20.24
C PHE A 386 20.65 14.27 19.09
N VAL A 387 20.36 12.99 18.94
CA VAL A 387 20.88 12.12 17.88
C VAL A 387 19.74 11.63 17.02
N ASP A 388 19.86 11.76 15.69
CA ASP A 388 18.89 11.20 14.75
C ASP A 388 19.06 9.68 14.62
N ILE A 389 18.15 8.92 15.21
CA ILE A 389 18.20 7.46 15.23
C ILE A 389 17.80 6.80 13.88
N LEU A 390 17.41 7.54 12.87
CA LEU A 390 17.20 7.02 11.53
C LEU A 390 18.46 7.08 10.66
N ARG A 391 19.51 7.71 11.16
CA ARG A 391 20.80 7.89 10.46
C ARG A 391 21.95 7.40 11.30
N SER A 392 22.88 6.71 10.67
CA SER A 392 24.07 6.17 11.32
C SER A 392 25.20 7.20 11.55
N SER A 393 24.96 8.48 11.42
CA SER A 393 25.99 9.51 11.55
C SER A 393 25.83 10.32 12.83
N GLU A 394 26.99 10.48 13.48
CA GLU A 394 27.23 11.26 14.67
C GLU A 394 26.63 12.67 14.60
N GLU A 395 26.36 13.18 15.79
CA GLU A 395 26.11 14.55 16.17
C GLU A 395 25.70 15.56 15.10
N ARG A 396 24.47 16.01 15.18
CA ARG A 396 24.02 17.18 14.43
C ARG A 396 23.79 18.34 15.36
N SER A 397 24.75 19.24 15.39
CA SER A 397 24.57 20.57 15.97
C SER A 397 23.76 21.49 15.05
N ASP A 398 23.66 21.18 13.73
CA ASP A 398 23.04 22.04 12.72
C ASP A 398 21.88 21.36 12.04
N ARG A 399 20.74 22.06 12.04
CA ARG A 399 19.49 21.68 11.35
C ARG A 399 19.59 21.69 9.81
N GLU A 400 20.81 21.55 9.28
CA GLU A 400 21.05 21.56 7.85
C GLU A 400 20.56 20.30 7.13
N ALA A 401 20.09 20.53 5.91
CA ALA A 401 19.46 19.53 5.08
C ALA A 401 20.41 18.39 4.68
N VAL A 402 20.25 17.20 5.30
CA VAL A 402 20.94 15.98 4.85
C VAL A 402 20.11 15.30 3.75
N PRO A 403 20.77 14.81 2.70
CA PRO A 403 20.11 14.06 1.62
C PRO A 403 19.34 12.85 2.15
N LEU A 404 18.16 12.58 1.56
CA LEU A 404 17.23 11.49 1.92
C LEU A 404 17.78 10.09 1.64
N ASP A 405 18.80 9.98 0.82
CA ASP A 405 19.49 8.75 0.43
C ASP A 405 20.31 8.09 1.55
N THR A 406 20.46 8.77 2.69
CA THR A 406 21.22 8.26 3.85
C THR A 406 20.40 7.40 4.81
N ILE A 407 19.05 7.38 4.68
CA ILE A 407 18.21 6.55 5.56
C ILE A 407 18.12 5.14 4.99
N LYS A 408 18.69 4.16 5.69
CA LYS A 408 18.56 2.74 5.35
C LYS A 408 17.48 2.11 6.23
N PHE A 409 16.26 2.00 5.72
CA PHE A 409 15.21 1.26 6.39
C PHE A 409 15.44 -0.25 6.28
N LYS A 410 15.10 -1.02 7.31
CA LYS A 410 15.10 -2.49 7.28
C LYS A 410 14.17 -3.06 6.21
N SER A 411 13.10 -2.35 5.88
CA SER A 411 12.18 -2.72 4.80
C SER A 411 11.48 -1.48 4.22
N SER A 412 11.03 -1.59 2.97
CA SER A 412 10.23 -0.54 2.31
C SER A 412 8.90 -0.28 3.02
N ARG A 413 8.42 -1.21 3.86
CA ARG A 413 7.20 -1.04 4.68
C ARG A 413 7.39 -0.01 5.79
N TRP A 414 8.59 0.10 6.34
CA TRP A 414 8.92 1.17 7.27
C TRP A 414 8.82 2.54 6.60
N LEU A 415 9.39 2.69 5.40
CA LEU A 415 9.26 3.92 4.61
C LEU A 415 7.78 4.25 4.34
N LEU A 416 6.97 3.23 3.98
CA LEU A 416 5.55 3.41 3.76
C LEU A 416 4.83 3.86 5.05
N LEU A 417 5.12 3.23 6.20
CA LEU A 417 4.53 3.62 7.49
C LEU A 417 4.83 5.08 7.82
N TYR A 418 6.09 5.52 7.65
CA TYR A 418 6.45 6.91 7.88
C TYR A 418 5.69 7.88 6.97
N ARG A 419 5.56 7.57 5.69
CA ARG A 419 4.78 8.37 4.74
C ARG A 419 3.31 8.46 5.13
N GLN A 420 2.73 7.35 5.56
CA GLN A 420 1.33 7.32 5.99
C GLN A 420 1.08 8.08 7.30
N MET A 421 2.05 8.13 8.21
CA MET A 421 1.94 8.92 9.44
C MET A 421 1.86 10.43 9.22
N VAL A 422 2.21 10.91 8.02
CA VAL A 422 1.98 12.31 7.60
C VAL A 422 0.48 12.58 7.47
N SER A 423 -0.27 11.60 6.98
CA SER A 423 -1.72 11.71 6.81
C SER A 423 -2.45 11.82 8.15
N SER A 424 -3.48 12.67 8.20
CA SER A 424 -4.38 12.74 9.34
C SER A 424 -5.12 11.43 9.61
N GLN A 425 -5.30 10.60 8.58
CA GLN A 425 -5.97 9.30 8.70
C GLN A 425 -5.21 8.32 9.62
N TYR A 426 -3.87 8.42 9.70
CA TYR A 426 -3.03 7.45 10.43
C TYR A 426 -2.24 8.06 11.59
N TYR A 427 -2.65 9.22 12.08
CA TYR A 427 -1.97 9.91 13.19
C TYR A 427 -1.87 9.08 14.48
N GLN A 428 -2.84 8.19 14.73
CA GLN A 428 -2.85 7.30 15.89
C GLN A 428 -1.64 6.36 15.94
N GLN A 429 -0.97 6.14 14.79
CA GLN A 429 0.25 5.33 14.70
C GLN A 429 1.49 6.04 15.21
N ARG A 430 1.48 7.36 15.35
CA ARG A 430 2.67 8.15 15.70
C ARG A 430 3.25 7.76 17.05
N ILE A 431 2.40 7.67 18.08
CA ILE A 431 2.83 7.30 19.44
C ILE A 431 3.36 5.85 19.52
N PRO A 432 2.63 4.83 19.03
CA PRO A 432 3.13 3.46 19.03
C PRO A 432 4.42 3.30 18.22
N THR A 433 4.51 3.94 17.06
CA THR A 433 5.73 3.92 16.25
C THR A 433 6.90 4.53 17.00
N ALA A 434 6.70 5.66 17.66
CA ALA A 434 7.72 6.29 18.49
C ALA A 434 8.19 5.36 19.64
N LYS A 435 7.24 4.75 20.36
CA LYS A 435 7.55 3.76 21.42
C LYS A 435 8.29 2.55 20.88
N HIS A 436 7.90 2.05 19.70
CA HIS A 436 8.57 0.93 19.06
C HIS A 436 10.00 1.29 18.62
N LEU A 437 10.20 2.50 18.06
CA LEU A 437 11.52 3.01 17.70
C LEU A 437 12.47 3.12 18.90
N LEU A 438 11.96 3.54 20.05
CA LEU A 438 12.74 3.59 21.28
C LEU A 438 13.16 2.20 21.77
N LYS A 439 12.35 1.16 21.48
CA LYS A 439 12.62 -0.21 21.91
C LYS A 439 13.40 -1.02 20.88
N TYR A 440 13.10 -0.82 19.59
CA TYR A 440 13.61 -1.62 18.48
C TYR A 440 14.00 -0.69 17.33
N ASN A 441 15.26 -0.30 17.27
CA ASN A 441 15.69 0.59 16.19
C ASN A 441 15.58 -0.09 14.81
N PRO A 442 14.84 0.49 13.82
CA PRO A 442 14.73 -0.07 12.48
C PRO A 442 15.94 0.19 11.59
N ALA A 443 16.87 1.04 11.98
CA ALA A 443 18.04 1.37 11.19
C ALA A 443 19.24 0.46 11.53
N VAL A 444 20.07 0.16 10.54
CA VAL A 444 21.25 -0.69 10.68
C VAL A 444 22.43 0.14 11.20
N GLY A 445 23.10 -0.30 12.27
CA GLY A 445 24.35 0.32 12.78
C GLY A 445 24.16 1.38 13.87
N MET A 446 23.06 1.34 14.60
CA MET A 446 22.69 2.31 15.62
C MET A 446 23.13 1.94 17.04
N PRO A 447 23.30 2.94 17.95
CA PRO A 447 23.54 2.69 19.36
C PRO A 447 22.42 1.87 19.99
N THR A 448 22.77 1.03 20.95
CA THR A 448 21.81 0.20 21.68
C THR A 448 20.89 1.06 22.55
N VAL A 449 19.68 0.55 22.85
CA VAL A 449 18.70 1.24 23.71
C VAL A 449 19.27 1.59 25.09
N GLU A 450 20.31 0.88 25.56
CA GLU A 450 21.01 1.13 26.81
C GLU A 450 21.86 2.44 26.77
N GLU A 451 22.30 2.85 25.59
CA GLU A 451 23.02 4.11 25.37
C GLU A 451 22.09 5.33 25.21
N ILE A 452 20.80 5.06 25.02
CA ILE A 452 19.78 6.08 24.87
C ILE A 452 19.03 6.21 26.19
N ASN A 453 19.19 7.33 26.89
CA ASN A 453 18.43 7.60 28.11
C ASN A 453 16.97 7.94 27.72
N GLY A 454 16.23 6.93 27.31
CA GLY A 454 15.04 6.82 26.48
C GLY A 454 13.80 7.62 26.86
N LYS A 455 13.90 8.86 27.32
CA LYS A 455 12.74 9.65 27.75
C LYS A 455 12.26 10.68 26.74
N GLU A 456 13.05 11.07 25.75
CA GLU A 456 12.65 12.10 24.78
C GLU A 456 12.96 11.67 23.34
N LEU A 457 11.94 11.27 22.57
CA LEU A 457 12.03 11.07 21.14
C LEU A 457 11.22 12.17 20.43
N ARG A 458 11.82 12.86 19.48
CA ARG A 458 11.15 13.76 18.54
C ARG A 458 11.07 13.09 17.19
N LEU A 459 9.87 12.82 16.72
CA LEU A 459 9.63 12.39 15.35
C LEU A 459 9.18 13.60 14.54
N SER A 460 10.01 14.04 13.60
CA SER A 460 9.73 15.19 12.76
C SER A 460 9.71 14.77 11.29
N VAL A 461 8.88 15.44 10.50
CA VAL A 461 8.90 15.33 9.05
C VAL A 461 9.09 16.71 8.46
N TRP A 462 10.04 16.79 7.55
CA TRP A 462 10.25 17.95 6.73
C TRP A 462 9.48 17.77 5.43
N VAL A 463 8.68 18.77 5.07
CA VAL A 463 7.93 18.80 3.82
C VAL A 463 8.36 20.06 3.08
N GLY A 464 8.87 19.92 1.87
CA GLY A 464 9.27 21.05 1.03
C GLY A 464 9.28 20.69 -0.44
N SER A 465 9.19 21.69 -1.32
CA SER A 465 9.39 21.49 -2.74
C SER A 465 10.88 21.27 -3.06
N PRO A 466 11.23 20.65 -4.18
CA PRO A 466 12.61 20.57 -4.65
C PRO A 466 13.29 21.93 -4.79
N GLU A 467 12.51 22.98 -5.08
CA GLU A 467 12.98 24.37 -5.25
C GLU A 467 13.20 25.08 -3.91
N ASP A 468 12.38 24.77 -2.87
CA ASP A 468 12.59 25.29 -1.52
C ASP A 468 13.89 24.77 -0.88
N ARG A 469 14.41 23.67 -1.41
CA ARG A 469 15.67 23.07 -1.02
C ARG A 469 16.88 24.01 -1.21
N ALA A 470 16.82 24.84 -2.24
CA ALA A 470 17.93 25.75 -2.62
C ALA A 470 17.83 27.11 -1.93
N ALA A 471 16.63 27.56 -1.49
CA ALA A 471 16.41 28.95 -1.12
C ALA A 471 16.14 29.19 0.39
N LYS A 472 15.47 28.28 1.11
CA LYS A 472 14.98 28.57 2.48
C LYS A 472 15.10 27.41 3.49
N GLY A 473 15.52 26.22 3.07
CA GLY A 473 15.37 25.01 3.84
C GLY A 473 13.89 24.58 3.97
N PRO A 474 13.61 23.29 4.10
CA PRO A 474 12.24 22.78 4.18
C PRO A 474 11.53 23.24 5.45
N ALA A 475 10.25 23.56 5.36
CA ALA A 475 9.40 23.79 6.53
C ALA A 475 9.32 22.51 7.37
N MET A 476 9.70 22.60 8.63
CA MET A 476 9.64 21.44 9.55
C MET A 476 8.26 21.38 10.18
N MET A 477 7.60 20.23 10.03
CA MET A 477 6.40 19.90 10.78
C MET A 477 6.77 18.84 11.83
N THR A 478 6.73 19.19 13.10
CA THR A 478 6.89 18.24 14.20
C THR A 478 5.60 17.47 14.38
N TYR A 479 5.62 16.17 14.17
CA TYR A 479 4.44 15.31 14.28
C TYR A 479 4.20 14.80 15.68
N PHE A 480 5.25 14.68 16.46
CA PHE A 480 5.16 14.12 17.78
C PHE A 480 6.25 14.74 18.64
N ASP A 481 5.84 15.43 19.70
CA ASP A 481 6.71 15.85 20.76
C ASP A 481 6.23 15.17 22.06
N PHE A 482 7.12 14.50 22.79
CA PHE A 482 6.81 13.95 24.11
C PHE A 482 6.43 15.03 25.13
N ARG A 483 6.58 16.29 24.77
CA ARG A 483 6.12 17.42 25.57
C ARG A 483 4.60 17.54 25.65
N ALA A 484 3.87 16.87 24.74
CA ALA A 484 2.41 16.88 24.76
C ALA A 484 1.88 15.46 24.84
N SER A 485 1.08 15.16 25.84
CA SER A 485 0.45 13.86 26.02
C SER A 485 -1.08 14.02 26.05
N GLY A 486 -1.76 13.22 25.26
CA GLY A 486 -3.22 13.22 25.13
C GLY A 486 -3.70 12.24 24.10
N ASN A 487 -4.99 12.21 23.88
CA ASN A 487 -5.62 11.39 22.87
C ASN A 487 -5.84 12.18 21.59
N TYR A 488 -5.85 11.50 20.45
CA TYR A 488 -6.26 12.05 19.17
C TYR A 488 -7.53 11.36 18.70
N TYR A 489 -8.37 12.11 18.01
CA TYR A 489 -9.56 11.61 17.34
C TYR A 489 -9.59 12.17 15.93
N PHE A 490 -9.58 11.29 14.91
CA PHE A 490 -9.50 11.66 13.48
C PHE A 490 -8.37 12.65 13.12
N GLY A 491 -7.22 12.56 13.77
CA GLY A 491 -6.07 13.41 13.45
C GLY A 491 -5.98 14.67 14.30
N GLU A 492 -7.02 14.99 15.01
CA GLU A 492 -7.09 16.17 15.83
C GLU A 492 -6.96 15.80 17.32
N PRO A 493 -6.28 16.61 18.13
CA PRO A 493 -6.26 16.43 19.58
C PRO A 493 -7.68 16.29 20.12
N HIS A 494 -7.90 15.28 20.97
CA HIS A 494 -9.20 15.02 21.58
C HIS A 494 -9.05 14.49 23.00
N GLY A 495 -10.01 14.82 23.89
CA GLY A 495 -9.95 14.43 25.29
C GLY A 495 -8.96 15.26 26.10
N HIS A 496 -8.51 14.72 27.22
CA HIS A 496 -7.64 15.45 28.15
C HIS A 496 -6.18 15.48 27.65
N TRP A 497 -5.56 16.66 27.68
CA TRP A 497 -4.20 16.92 27.23
C TRP A 497 -3.37 17.59 28.29
N VAL A 498 -2.09 17.24 28.33
CA VAL A 498 -1.05 17.87 29.14
C VAL A 498 0.08 18.28 28.20
N GLN A 499 0.39 19.57 28.17
CA GLN A 499 1.52 20.15 27.46
C GLN A 499 2.67 20.41 28.44
N ARG A 500 3.90 20.17 28.02
CA ARG A 500 5.11 20.32 28.83
C ARG A 500 6.13 21.18 28.11
N ASP A 501 6.92 21.92 28.85
CA ASP A 501 8.06 22.68 28.34
C ASP A 501 9.26 21.78 28.00
N ASP A 502 10.34 22.39 27.52
CA ASP A 502 11.59 21.72 27.15
C ASP A 502 12.28 20.99 28.32
N GLN A 503 11.92 21.32 29.55
CA GLN A 503 12.45 20.72 30.78
C GLN A 503 11.51 19.65 31.35
N GLY A 504 10.39 19.33 30.63
CA GLY A 504 9.41 18.33 31.04
C GLY A 504 8.40 18.81 32.08
N ARG A 505 8.41 20.11 32.44
CA ARG A 505 7.45 20.69 33.39
C ARG A 505 6.12 20.96 32.69
N ILE A 506 5.00 20.80 33.39
CA ILE A 506 3.68 21.06 32.82
C ILE A 506 3.56 22.56 32.50
N GLU A 507 3.30 22.88 31.24
CA GLU A 507 3.06 24.22 30.72
C GLU A 507 1.56 24.54 30.63
N ALA A 508 0.77 23.55 30.15
CA ALA A 508 -0.68 23.69 30.04
C ALA A 508 -1.40 22.35 30.16
N SER A 509 -2.64 22.39 30.63
CA SER A 509 -3.52 21.22 30.64
C SER A 509 -4.97 21.61 30.39
N GLY A 510 -5.71 20.74 29.67
CA GLY A 510 -7.12 20.98 29.37
C GLY A 510 -7.68 19.89 28.45
N LYS A 511 -8.84 20.15 27.89
CA LYS A 511 -9.52 19.25 26.98
C LYS A 511 -9.49 19.80 25.55
N TYR A 512 -9.25 18.94 24.59
CA TYR A 512 -9.51 19.20 23.18
C TYR A 512 -10.77 18.45 22.73
N ASP A 513 -11.50 19.05 21.83
CA ASP A 513 -12.55 18.41 21.05
C ASP A 513 -12.30 18.67 19.56
N GLN A 514 -12.03 17.59 18.80
CA GLN A 514 -11.75 17.66 17.35
C GLN A 514 -10.72 18.75 16.97
N GLY A 515 -9.59 18.79 17.68
CA GLY A 515 -8.50 19.74 17.40
C GLY A 515 -8.64 21.11 18.05
N LEU A 516 -9.80 21.45 18.58
CA LEU A 516 -10.07 22.74 19.20
C LEU A 516 -10.03 22.61 20.73
N ARG A 517 -9.43 23.61 21.42
CA ARG A 517 -9.51 23.69 22.88
C ARG A 517 -10.95 23.80 23.29
N GLU A 518 -11.38 22.97 24.26
CA GLU A 518 -12.76 22.95 24.76
C GLU A 518 -12.77 22.77 26.26
N GLY A 519 -13.74 23.42 26.95
CA GLY A 519 -13.88 23.36 28.39
C GLY A 519 -12.75 24.08 29.14
N LYS A 520 -12.50 23.67 30.39
CA LYS A 520 -11.54 24.33 31.26
C LYS A 520 -10.10 24.03 30.86
N TRP A 521 -9.29 25.09 30.71
CA TRP A 521 -7.85 25.05 30.51
C TRP A 521 -7.10 25.73 31.63
N THR A 522 -5.93 25.22 31.98
CA THR A 522 -5.04 25.78 32.99
C THR A 522 -3.62 25.82 32.40
N ASN A 523 -3.01 27.02 32.44
CA ASN A 523 -1.61 27.22 32.09
C ASN A 523 -0.81 27.37 33.40
N TYR A 524 0.46 26.98 33.38
CA TYR A 524 1.32 26.93 34.55
C TYR A 524 2.58 27.75 34.36
N HIS A 525 3.07 28.34 35.41
CA HIS A 525 4.40 28.96 35.49
C HIS A 525 5.50 27.87 35.53
N PRO A 526 6.75 28.21 35.18
CA PRO A 526 7.88 27.29 35.30
C PRO A 526 8.11 26.68 36.69
N ASN A 527 7.61 27.32 37.75
CA ASN A 527 7.64 26.81 39.12
C ASN A 527 6.50 25.82 39.44
N GLY A 528 5.61 25.55 38.49
CA GLY A 528 4.47 24.64 38.63
C GLY A 528 3.21 25.25 39.20
N GLN A 529 3.25 26.55 39.58
CA GLN A 529 2.06 27.26 40.01
C GLN A 529 1.18 27.66 38.83
N THR A 530 -0.13 27.77 39.05
CA THR A 530 -1.08 28.17 38.00
C THR A 530 -0.77 29.60 37.55
N ALA A 531 -0.58 29.77 36.24
CA ALA A 531 -0.38 31.07 35.60
C ALA A 531 -1.71 31.67 35.13
N SER A 532 -2.57 30.83 34.51
CA SER A 532 -3.92 31.25 34.13
C SER A 532 -4.88 30.07 34.09
N SER A 533 -6.18 30.32 34.28
CA SER A 533 -7.22 29.32 34.11
C SER A 533 -8.52 29.97 33.64
N GLY A 534 -9.17 29.34 32.66
CA GLY A 534 -10.41 29.79 32.08
C GLY A 534 -11.04 28.71 31.21
N TYR A 535 -11.98 29.09 30.38
CA TYR A 535 -12.70 28.18 29.50
C TYR A 535 -12.46 28.51 28.04
N TYR A 536 -12.43 27.48 27.21
CA TYR A 536 -12.47 27.58 25.76
C TYR A 536 -13.79 26.99 25.25
N SER A 537 -14.31 27.55 24.18
CA SER A 537 -15.40 26.98 23.39
C SER A 537 -15.08 27.14 21.93
N GLY A 538 -15.04 26.00 21.20
CA GLY A 538 -14.66 25.97 19.78
C GLY A 538 -13.28 26.56 19.49
N GLY A 539 -12.31 26.40 20.40
CA GLY A 539 -10.94 26.92 20.27
C GLY A 539 -10.74 28.38 20.67
N LEU A 540 -11.81 29.10 21.02
CA LEU A 540 -11.75 30.50 21.45
C LEU A 540 -11.91 30.61 22.96
N GLU A 541 -11.19 31.54 23.57
CA GLU A 541 -11.34 31.85 24.98
C GLU A 541 -12.75 32.34 25.26
N HIS A 542 -13.40 31.78 26.29
CA HIS A 542 -14.79 32.03 26.60
C HIS A 542 -14.99 32.22 28.12
N GLY A 543 -15.85 33.15 28.49
CA GLY A 543 -16.18 33.39 29.88
C GLY A 543 -15.03 34.00 30.70
N ASP A 544 -15.05 33.75 32.00
CA ASP A 544 -14.11 34.38 32.94
C ASP A 544 -12.76 33.68 32.96
N TRP A 545 -11.70 34.44 32.75
CA TRP A 545 -10.32 34.03 32.92
C TRP A 545 -9.70 34.64 34.16
N THR A 546 -8.94 33.85 34.88
CA THR A 546 -8.18 34.32 36.05
C THR A 546 -6.70 34.08 35.78
N THR A 547 -5.88 35.08 36.05
CA THR A 547 -4.42 34.99 35.95
C THR A 547 -3.79 35.23 37.34
N TRP A 548 -2.65 34.55 37.55
CA TRP A 548 -1.84 34.66 38.77
C TRP A 548 -0.39 34.95 38.36
N ASP A 549 0.32 35.62 39.23
CA ASP A 549 1.77 35.77 39.10
C ASP A 549 2.50 34.49 39.54
N ALA A 550 3.82 34.52 39.43
CA ALA A 550 4.66 33.36 39.77
C ALA A 550 4.67 33.05 41.29
N ASP A 551 4.23 33.95 42.12
CA ASP A 551 4.10 33.79 43.57
C ASP A 551 2.70 33.30 43.98
N GLY A 552 1.81 33.11 43.01
CA GLY A 552 0.45 32.62 43.19
C GLY A 552 -0.56 33.70 43.60
N LEU A 553 -0.18 34.97 43.54
CA LEU A 553 -1.09 36.08 43.80
C LEU A 553 -1.92 36.35 42.52
N ARG A 554 -3.22 36.57 42.73
CA ARG A 554 -4.15 36.85 41.63
C ARG A 554 -3.82 38.20 40.99
N SER A 555 -3.44 38.17 39.69
CA SER A 555 -3.01 39.38 38.97
C SER A 555 -4.13 40.01 38.13
N ALA A 556 -5.05 39.19 37.56
CA ALA A 556 -6.21 39.69 36.82
C ALA A 556 -7.38 38.71 36.83
N HIS A 557 -8.59 39.23 36.59
CA HIS A 557 -9.81 38.46 36.37
C HIS A 557 -10.73 39.26 35.47
N GLY A 558 -11.26 38.63 34.42
CA GLY A 558 -12.19 39.30 33.54
C GLY A 558 -12.75 38.36 32.45
N PRO A 559 -13.87 38.76 31.85
CA PRO A 559 -14.48 37.97 30.78
C PRO A 559 -13.74 38.17 29.46
N PHE A 560 -13.50 37.08 28.76
CA PHE A 560 -13.26 37.09 27.31
C PHE A 560 -14.63 36.92 26.61
N LYS A 561 -14.89 37.77 25.64
CA LYS A 561 -16.14 37.78 24.87
C LYS A 561 -16.05 36.90 23.62
#